data_a70d9d940c088c67bd3d446c694ca1bc
#
_entry.id   a70d9d940c088c67bd3d446c694ca1bc
#
_cell.length_a   1.000
_cell.length_b   1.000
_cell.length_c   1.000
_cell.angle_alpha   90.00
_cell.angle_beta   90.00
_cell.angle_gamma   90.00
#
_symmetry.space_group_name_H-M   'P 1'
#
loop_
_entity.id
_entity.type
_entity.pdbx_description
1 polymer ?
#
loop_
_entity_poly.entity_id
_entity_poly.type
_entity_poly.pdbx_seq_one_letter_code
_entity_poly.pdbx_strand_id
1 'polypeptide(L)'
;MNYKHVIPLALTFIFILSGCVHKTEPVSKKEPAEKLSVQKQEKKVVPTDTLAFQNKLHALANGDTTGLWPNHLRYYPLVGAILPFKRIVAYYGNLYSKKMGILGEYPPKEMWDRLNVEVKAWEKVDPSTPVQPAIHYIAAVAQGIPMKDGKYCKRMPACMIDSALAIAKMGNAIVFLDLQVAQSNVRNEVPLLEKYLKMPQVHLGIDPEFSMQEGNIPGRKIGTMDASDVNFCSEYLAKLVKENHLSPKILIVHRFTQGMIRNYKNIVLHPEVQIVMNMDGWGEPTLKYSTYKRYIYEEPVQFTGFKLFYKNDLKKPPHRMLTPPDLMKLKPQPIYIQYQ
;
A
#
# COMPACT_ATOMS: atom_id res chain seq x y z
N MET A 1 16.99 -59.83 -28.24
CA MET A 1 16.54 -58.43 -28.34
C MET A 1 16.17 -57.98 -26.94
N ASN A 2 17.07 -57.19 -26.34
CA ASN A 2 16.96 -56.83 -24.90
C ASN A 2 16.28 -55.47 -24.75
N TYR A 3 15.09 -55.45 -24.12
CA TYR A 3 14.46 -54.23 -23.66
C TYR A 3 15.04 -53.85 -22.29
N LYS A 4 15.76 -52.73 -22.22
CA LYS A 4 16.19 -52.10 -20.98
C LYS A 4 15.04 -51.24 -20.46
N HIS A 5 14.52 -51.57 -19.29
CA HIS A 5 13.60 -50.75 -18.51
C HIS A 5 14.32 -49.49 -18.00
N VAL A 6 13.84 -48.31 -18.40
CA VAL A 6 14.22 -47.03 -17.80
C VAL A 6 13.20 -46.71 -16.71
N ILE A 7 13.67 -46.71 -15.47
CA ILE A 7 12.88 -46.27 -14.31
C ILE A 7 12.95 -44.74 -14.24
N PRO A 8 11.85 -44.02 -14.19
CA PRO A 8 11.90 -42.58 -13.94
C PRO A 8 12.16 -42.31 -12.46
N LEU A 9 13.24 -41.59 -12.20
CA LEU A 9 13.62 -41.07 -10.89
C LEU A 9 12.63 -40.00 -10.45
N ALA A 10 11.76 -40.34 -9.50
CA ALA A 10 10.86 -39.35 -8.89
C ALA A 10 11.68 -38.44 -7.98
N LEU A 11 11.89 -37.20 -8.41
CA LEU A 11 12.44 -36.14 -7.54
C LEU A 11 11.39 -35.75 -6.52
N THR A 12 11.53 -36.28 -5.31
CA THR A 12 10.78 -35.84 -4.15
C THR A 12 11.33 -34.50 -3.69
N PHE A 13 10.60 -33.42 -3.98
CA PHE A 13 10.87 -32.10 -3.42
C PHE A 13 10.50 -32.12 -1.93
N ILE A 14 11.50 -32.21 -1.07
CA ILE A 14 11.36 -31.99 0.36
C ILE A 14 11.17 -30.49 0.56
N PHE A 15 9.93 -30.08 0.87
CA PHE A 15 9.63 -28.73 1.34
C PHE A 15 10.14 -28.61 2.78
N ILE A 16 11.27 -27.91 2.95
CA ILE A 16 11.71 -27.48 4.27
C ILE A 16 10.76 -26.39 4.73
N LEU A 17 9.80 -26.78 5.57
CA LEU A 17 8.97 -25.88 6.36
C LEU A 17 9.87 -25.20 7.40
N SER A 18 10.40 -24.02 7.08
CA SER A 18 11.01 -23.14 8.06
C SER A 18 9.90 -22.55 8.92
N GLY A 19 9.46 -23.32 9.92
CA GLY A 19 8.52 -22.85 10.92
C GLY A 19 9.20 -21.83 11.84
N CYS A 20 8.50 -20.77 12.19
CA CYS A 20 8.90 -19.85 13.25
C CYS A 20 8.99 -20.63 14.59
N VAL A 21 10.18 -20.99 15.00
CA VAL A 21 10.41 -21.66 16.29
C VAL A 21 10.46 -20.59 17.38
N HIS A 22 9.49 -20.58 18.26
CA HIS A 22 9.53 -19.82 19.50
C HIS A 22 10.49 -20.51 20.46
N LYS A 23 11.62 -19.86 20.75
CA LYS A 23 12.44 -20.20 21.93
C LYS A 23 11.80 -19.58 23.16
N THR A 24 11.29 -20.43 24.06
CA THR A 24 10.92 -20.04 25.42
C THR A 24 12.17 -20.04 26.28
N GLU A 25 12.57 -18.85 26.78
CA GLU A 25 13.57 -18.73 27.83
C GLU A 25 12.91 -18.89 29.22
N PRO A 26 13.65 -19.44 30.24
CA PRO A 26 13.10 -19.71 31.55
C PRO A 26 12.88 -18.43 32.37
N VAL A 27 11.76 -18.40 33.09
CA VAL A 27 11.32 -17.33 33.97
C VAL A 27 12.31 -17.09 35.11
N SER A 28 12.92 -15.90 35.14
CA SER A 28 13.64 -15.36 36.28
C SER A 28 12.72 -14.65 37.25
N LYS A 29 13.06 -14.78 38.54
CA LYS A 29 12.26 -14.35 39.72
C LYS A 29 12.03 -12.84 39.73
N LYS A 30 10.81 -12.47 40.14
CA LYS A 30 10.31 -11.10 40.32
C LYS A 30 11.07 -10.34 41.44
N GLU A 31 11.58 -9.14 41.13
CA GLU A 31 11.78 -8.05 42.07
C GLU A 31 10.61 -7.08 42.05
N PRO A 32 10.31 -6.35 43.14
CA PRO A 32 9.08 -5.55 43.27
C PRO A 32 9.14 -4.29 42.42
N ALA A 33 8.06 -4.04 41.70
CA ALA A 33 7.88 -2.91 40.81
C ALA A 33 7.84 -1.58 41.56
N GLU A 34 8.80 -0.72 41.30
CA GLU A 34 8.75 0.72 41.63
C GLU A 34 7.70 1.40 40.73
N LYS A 35 6.73 2.04 41.36
CA LYS A 35 5.66 2.80 40.69
C LYS A 35 6.26 4.06 40.03
N LEU A 36 6.68 3.95 38.77
CA LEU A 36 6.90 5.12 37.92
C LEU A 36 5.53 5.74 37.57
N SER A 37 5.27 6.90 38.12
CA SER A 37 4.15 7.76 37.69
C SER A 37 4.44 8.25 36.27
N VAL A 38 3.82 7.60 35.27
CA VAL A 38 3.82 8.11 33.90
C VAL A 38 2.94 9.37 33.88
N GLN A 39 3.57 10.53 33.96
CA GLN A 39 2.91 11.79 33.62
C GLN A 39 2.49 11.73 32.16
N LYS A 40 1.19 11.62 31.94
CA LYS A 40 0.55 11.71 30.62
C LYS A 40 0.77 13.14 30.12
N GLN A 41 1.84 13.38 29.35
CA GLN A 41 1.98 14.64 28.62
C GLN A 41 0.82 14.71 27.61
N GLU A 42 -0.15 15.54 27.89
CA GLU A 42 -1.15 15.98 26.93
C GLU A 42 -0.40 16.64 25.76
N LYS A 43 -0.31 15.94 24.64
CA LYS A 43 0.16 16.54 23.40
C LYS A 43 -0.77 17.71 23.08
N LYS A 44 -0.26 18.95 23.21
CA LYS A 44 -0.96 20.13 22.69
C LYS A 44 -1.37 19.84 21.25
N VAL A 45 -2.67 19.81 20.98
CA VAL A 45 -3.22 19.70 19.62
C VAL A 45 -2.84 20.99 18.90
N VAL A 46 -1.80 20.93 18.05
CA VAL A 46 -1.46 22.04 17.17
C VAL A 46 -2.41 21.97 15.98
N PRO A 47 -3.21 23.02 15.70
CA PRO A 47 -4.11 23.00 14.54
C PRO A 47 -3.30 22.76 13.24
N THR A 48 -3.89 22.01 12.32
CA THR A 48 -3.31 21.88 10.96
C THR A 48 -3.22 23.27 10.34
N ASP A 49 -2.06 23.64 9.83
CA ASP A 49 -1.93 24.89 9.06
C ASP A 49 -2.73 24.75 7.75
N THR A 50 -3.94 25.30 7.78
CA THR A 50 -4.91 25.20 6.68
C THR A 50 -4.42 25.93 5.43
N LEU A 51 -3.69 27.02 5.59
CA LEU A 51 -3.13 27.76 4.46
C LEU A 51 -2.00 26.99 3.80
N ALA A 52 -1.07 26.45 4.59
CA ALA A 52 0.00 25.61 4.06
C ALA A 52 -0.56 24.36 3.37
N PHE A 53 -1.61 23.76 3.94
CA PHE A 53 -2.30 22.62 3.33
C PHE A 53 -2.91 22.97 1.96
N GLN A 54 -3.65 24.09 1.88
CA GLN A 54 -4.23 24.55 0.63
C GLN A 54 -3.18 24.88 -0.41
N ASN A 55 -2.10 25.58 -0.03
CA ASN A 55 -1.00 25.90 -0.93
C ASN A 55 -0.35 24.63 -1.50
N LYS A 56 -0.16 23.59 -0.69
CA LYS A 56 0.36 22.30 -1.15
C LYS A 56 -0.60 21.59 -2.09
N LEU A 57 -1.92 21.63 -1.85
CA LEU A 57 -2.92 21.06 -2.77
C LEU A 57 -2.92 21.78 -4.12
N HIS A 58 -2.84 23.10 -4.14
CA HIS A 58 -2.73 23.88 -5.37
C HIS A 58 -1.45 23.57 -6.13
N ALA A 59 -0.33 23.42 -5.42
CA ALA A 59 0.93 22.99 -6.04
C ALA A 59 0.81 21.60 -6.69
N LEU A 60 0.17 20.65 -6.02
CA LEU A 60 -0.08 19.30 -6.57
C LEU A 60 -1.02 19.32 -7.78
N ALA A 61 -1.98 20.23 -7.83
CA ALA A 61 -2.86 20.38 -8.99
C ALA A 61 -2.08 20.74 -10.28
N ASN A 62 -0.84 21.24 -10.14
CA ASN A 62 0.12 21.48 -11.22
C ASN A 62 -0.46 22.34 -12.36
N GLY A 63 -1.15 23.43 -11.99
CA GLY A 63 -1.78 24.32 -12.96
C GLY A 63 -2.98 23.70 -13.68
N ASP A 64 -3.73 22.84 -13.03
CA ASP A 64 -5.02 22.38 -13.57
C ASP A 64 -6.01 23.54 -13.62
N THR A 65 -6.65 23.71 -14.77
CA THR A 65 -7.63 24.79 -15.05
C THR A 65 -9.05 24.27 -15.21
N THR A 66 -9.25 22.95 -15.09
CA THR A 66 -10.57 22.32 -15.30
C THR A 66 -11.49 22.44 -14.09
N GLY A 67 -10.95 22.78 -12.91
CA GLY A 67 -11.66 22.78 -11.65
C GLY A 67 -11.83 21.38 -11.03
N LEU A 68 -11.30 20.33 -11.66
CA LEU A 68 -11.29 19.00 -11.07
C LEU A 68 -10.26 18.89 -9.92
N TRP A 69 -9.14 19.61 -10.04
CA TRP A 69 -8.03 19.58 -9.09
C TRP A 69 -7.56 20.99 -8.71
N PRO A 70 -7.28 21.24 -7.43
CA PRO A 70 -7.50 20.30 -6.33
C PRO A 70 -8.98 20.02 -6.14
N ASN A 71 -9.33 18.77 -5.85
CA ASN A 71 -10.69 18.44 -5.50
C ASN A 71 -11.09 19.23 -4.25
N HIS A 72 -12.30 19.79 -4.23
CA HIS A 72 -12.81 20.56 -3.09
C HIS A 72 -12.95 19.63 -1.88
N LEU A 73 -11.94 19.64 -1.01
CA LEU A 73 -11.97 18.89 0.23
C LEU A 73 -12.99 19.55 1.17
N ARG A 74 -13.92 18.76 1.67
CA ARG A 74 -14.88 19.21 2.67
C ARG A 74 -14.28 19.35 4.05
N TYR A 75 -13.11 18.70 4.28
CA TYR A 75 -12.46 18.64 5.58
C TYR A 75 -10.95 18.78 5.46
N TYR A 76 -10.37 19.43 6.45
CA TYR A 76 -8.92 19.40 6.67
C TYR A 76 -8.55 18.13 7.45
N PRO A 77 -7.39 17.54 7.19
CA PRO A 77 -6.93 16.39 7.96
C PRO A 77 -6.59 16.81 9.39
N LEU A 78 -6.66 15.85 10.30
CA LEU A 78 -6.18 16.06 11.67
C LEU A 78 -4.66 16.26 11.67
N VAL A 79 -4.16 16.81 12.77
CA VAL A 79 -2.72 17.03 12.99
C VAL A 79 -1.94 15.73 12.87
N GLY A 80 -0.76 15.83 12.26
CA GLY A 80 0.11 14.67 11.99
C GLY A 80 -0.18 13.97 10.67
N ALA A 81 -1.05 14.53 9.83
CA ALA A 81 -1.25 14.05 8.45
C ALA A 81 0.05 14.12 7.66
N ILE A 82 0.34 13.07 6.91
CA ILE A 82 1.54 12.98 6.07
C ILE A 82 1.33 13.74 4.76
N LEU A 83 0.18 13.54 4.12
CA LEU A 83 -0.16 14.15 2.84
C LEU A 83 -0.83 15.53 3.05
N PRO A 84 -0.57 16.52 2.23
CA PRO A 84 0.34 16.56 1.07
C PRO A 84 1.75 17.04 1.41
N PHE A 85 2.15 17.06 2.68
CA PHE A 85 3.42 17.67 3.14
C PHE A 85 4.66 16.82 2.84
N LYS A 86 4.47 15.51 2.61
CA LYS A 86 5.52 14.58 2.20
C LYS A 86 5.05 13.74 1.02
N ARG A 87 5.96 13.47 0.07
CA ARG A 87 5.74 12.45 -0.96
C ARG A 87 6.10 11.08 -0.41
N ILE A 88 5.24 10.10 -0.62
CA ILE A 88 5.52 8.72 -0.21
C ILE A 88 6.17 7.99 -1.37
N VAL A 89 7.30 7.33 -1.13
CA VAL A 89 7.97 6.44 -2.08
C VAL A 89 8.03 5.06 -1.47
N ALA A 90 7.33 4.10 -2.11
CA ALA A 90 7.09 2.78 -1.56
C ALA A 90 7.67 1.67 -2.44
N TYR A 91 8.26 0.65 -1.81
CA TYR A 91 8.52 -0.64 -2.42
C TYR A 91 7.39 -1.60 -2.10
N TYR A 92 6.82 -2.20 -3.16
CA TYR A 92 5.68 -3.10 -3.10
C TYR A 92 6.11 -4.56 -3.26
N GLY A 93 5.45 -5.46 -2.54
CA GLY A 93 5.65 -6.89 -2.73
C GLY A 93 5.29 -7.73 -1.51
N ASN A 94 5.81 -8.96 -1.51
CA ASN A 94 5.58 -9.94 -0.47
C ASN A 94 6.87 -10.68 -0.14
N LEU A 95 7.22 -10.79 1.14
CA LEU A 95 8.46 -11.44 1.59
C LEU A 95 8.46 -12.97 1.41
N TYR A 96 7.30 -13.55 1.13
CA TYR A 96 7.15 -14.99 0.91
C TYR A 96 7.53 -15.42 -0.51
N SER A 97 7.54 -14.49 -1.47
CA SER A 97 7.83 -14.78 -2.88
C SER A 97 8.62 -13.66 -3.54
N LYS A 98 9.77 -13.99 -4.07
CA LYS A 98 10.61 -13.07 -4.86
C LYS A 98 9.97 -12.63 -6.19
N LYS A 99 8.86 -13.26 -6.60
CA LYS A 99 8.16 -12.96 -7.86
C LYS A 99 6.99 -11.98 -7.70
N MET A 100 6.68 -11.56 -6.46
CA MET A 100 5.52 -10.72 -6.17
C MET A 100 5.88 -9.25 -5.96
N GLY A 101 7.04 -8.82 -6.37
CA GLY A 101 7.48 -7.43 -6.30
C GLY A 101 8.86 -7.27 -5.68
N ILE A 102 9.38 -6.05 -5.83
CA ILE A 102 10.75 -5.68 -5.47
C ILE A 102 11.04 -5.85 -3.96
N LEU A 103 10.02 -5.67 -3.12
CA LEU A 103 10.18 -5.75 -1.67
C LEU A 103 10.76 -7.09 -1.19
N GLY A 104 10.35 -8.21 -1.78
CA GLY A 104 10.83 -9.56 -1.43
C GLY A 104 11.89 -10.12 -2.37
N GLU A 105 12.30 -9.37 -3.40
CA GLU A 105 13.25 -9.84 -4.40
C GLU A 105 14.68 -9.87 -3.88
N TYR A 106 15.05 -8.89 -3.05
CA TYR A 106 16.40 -8.70 -2.51
C TYR A 106 16.44 -8.86 -0.99
N PRO A 107 17.63 -9.17 -0.42
CA PRO A 107 17.83 -9.11 1.02
C PRO A 107 17.53 -7.70 1.57
N PRO A 108 17.10 -7.55 2.83
CA PRO A 108 16.65 -6.27 3.39
C PRO A 108 17.63 -5.11 3.20
N LYS A 109 18.94 -5.33 3.39
CA LYS A 109 19.92 -4.27 3.19
C LYS A 109 19.97 -3.78 1.75
N GLU A 110 20.04 -4.69 0.78
CA GLU A 110 20.09 -4.34 -0.64
C GLU A 110 18.77 -3.70 -1.08
N MET A 111 17.64 -4.19 -0.60
CA MET A 111 16.33 -3.58 -0.83
C MET A 111 16.33 -2.12 -0.36
N TRP A 112 16.88 -1.84 0.83
CA TRP A 112 16.98 -0.48 1.36
C TRP A 112 17.93 0.39 0.54
N ASP A 113 19.08 -0.12 0.13
CA ASP A 113 20.03 0.62 -0.72
C ASP A 113 19.34 1.05 -2.02
N ARG A 114 18.55 0.17 -2.64
CA ARG A 114 17.77 0.45 -3.87
C ARG A 114 16.62 1.45 -3.63
N LEU A 115 15.85 1.29 -2.57
CA LEU A 115 14.78 2.24 -2.23
C LEU A 115 15.33 3.64 -1.97
N ASN A 116 16.47 3.74 -1.30
CA ASN A 116 17.13 5.01 -1.06
C ASN A 116 17.61 5.72 -2.35
N VAL A 117 17.92 4.97 -3.40
CA VAL A 117 18.21 5.57 -4.73
C VAL A 117 16.96 6.25 -5.27
N GLU A 118 15.80 5.61 -5.20
CA GLU A 118 14.54 6.21 -5.63
C GLU A 118 14.15 7.42 -4.76
N VAL A 119 14.29 7.30 -3.44
CA VAL A 119 14.03 8.42 -2.49
C VAL A 119 14.85 9.65 -2.89
N LYS A 120 16.17 9.50 -3.08
CA LYS A 120 17.07 10.60 -3.49
C LYS A 120 16.72 11.17 -4.87
N ALA A 121 16.28 10.31 -5.79
CA ALA A 121 15.85 10.78 -7.12
C ALA A 121 14.61 11.68 -7.03
N TRP A 122 13.67 11.36 -6.16
CA TRP A 122 12.49 12.19 -5.90
C TRP A 122 12.82 13.47 -5.15
N GLU A 123 13.66 13.42 -4.12
CA GLU A 123 14.12 14.61 -3.39
C GLU A 123 14.88 15.60 -4.30
N LYS A 124 15.64 15.07 -5.26
CA LYS A 124 16.36 15.90 -6.23
C LYS A 124 15.40 16.64 -7.19
N VAL A 125 14.30 16.00 -7.59
CA VAL A 125 13.36 16.57 -8.56
C VAL A 125 12.37 17.54 -7.90
N ASP A 126 11.98 17.26 -6.68
CA ASP A 126 11.10 18.14 -5.88
C ASP A 126 11.63 18.32 -4.45
N PRO A 127 12.63 19.20 -4.27
CA PRO A 127 13.20 19.47 -2.95
C PRO A 127 12.22 20.11 -1.97
N SER A 128 11.11 20.67 -2.48
CA SER A 128 10.09 21.32 -1.65
C SER A 128 9.15 20.34 -0.94
N THR A 129 9.16 19.06 -1.34
CA THR A 129 8.30 18.02 -0.78
C THR A 129 9.16 16.87 -0.27
N PRO A 130 9.51 16.84 1.02
CA PRO A 130 10.33 15.76 1.61
C PRO A 130 9.73 14.38 1.32
N VAL A 131 10.59 13.39 1.16
CA VAL A 131 10.15 12.02 0.89
C VAL A 131 9.99 11.23 2.20
N GLN A 132 8.87 10.52 2.31
CA GLN A 132 8.62 9.50 3.32
C GLN A 132 8.78 8.13 2.67
N PRO A 133 9.84 7.37 2.98
CA PRO A 133 9.96 6.00 2.49
C PRO A 133 8.86 5.11 3.08
N ALA A 134 8.44 4.11 2.31
CA ALA A 134 7.42 3.17 2.73
C ALA A 134 7.70 1.74 2.27
N ILE A 135 7.24 0.79 3.06
CA ILE A 135 7.13 -0.63 2.72
C ILE A 135 5.65 -0.93 2.48
N HIS A 136 5.30 -1.35 1.27
CA HIS A 136 3.93 -1.74 0.93
C HIS A 136 3.85 -3.26 0.80
N TYR A 137 3.49 -3.91 1.89
CA TYR A 137 3.51 -5.36 2.06
C TYR A 137 2.15 -5.99 1.80
N ILE A 138 2.08 -6.98 0.91
CA ILE A 138 0.84 -7.71 0.61
C ILE A 138 0.57 -8.69 1.75
N ALA A 139 -0.34 -8.32 2.67
CA ALA A 139 -0.69 -9.09 3.85
C ALA A 139 -1.73 -10.18 3.57
N ALA A 140 -2.56 -10.00 2.55
CA ALA A 140 -3.47 -11.03 2.03
C ALA A 140 -3.28 -11.12 0.51
N VAL A 141 -2.99 -12.31 0.02
CA VAL A 141 -2.59 -12.57 -1.38
C VAL A 141 -3.67 -13.39 -2.07
N ALA A 142 -4.20 -12.89 -3.18
CA ALA A 142 -5.11 -13.62 -4.04
C ALA A 142 -4.39 -14.82 -4.70
N GLN A 143 -5.06 -15.97 -4.74
CA GLN A 143 -4.52 -17.22 -5.27
C GLN A 143 -5.38 -17.74 -6.44
N GLY A 144 -4.74 -18.46 -7.38
CA GLY A 144 -5.45 -19.15 -8.46
C GLY A 144 -6.14 -20.45 -8.06
N ILE A 145 -5.95 -20.90 -6.82
CA ILE A 145 -6.54 -22.11 -6.23
C ILE A 145 -7.20 -21.78 -4.89
N PRO A 146 -8.24 -22.52 -4.47
CA PRO A 146 -8.90 -22.26 -3.20
C PRO A 146 -7.98 -22.55 -2.01
N MET A 147 -8.07 -21.71 -0.97
CA MET A 147 -7.45 -21.97 0.33
C MET A 147 -8.36 -22.90 1.16
N LYS A 148 -7.97 -23.24 2.40
CA LYS A 148 -8.74 -24.14 3.28
C LYS A 148 -10.18 -23.68 3.53
N ASP A 149 -10.42 -22.36 3.50
CA ASP A 149 -11.75 -21.74 3.65
C ASP A 149 -12.50 -21.57 2.30
N GLY A 150 -11.93 -22.02 1.20
CA GLY A 150 -12.50 -21.91 -0.15
C GLY A 150 -12.40 -20.50 -0.77
N LYS A 151 -11.82 -19.52 -0.08
CA LYS A 151 -11.89 -18.09 -0.48
C LYS A 151 -10.83 -17.60 -1.44
N TYR A 152 -9.89 -18.42 -1.89
CA TYR A 152 -8.77 -18.02 -2.76
C TYR A 152 -7.90 -16.87 -2.19
N CYS A 153 -8.00 -16.64 -0.88
CA CYS A 153 -7.30 -15.58 -0.17
C CYS A 153 -6.28 -16.18 0.80
N LYS A 154 -5.00 -16.07 0.50
CA LYS A 154 -3.92 -16.54 1.39
C LYS A 154 -3.49 -15.42 2.32
N ARG A 155 -3.90 -15.49 3.57
CA ARG A 155 -3.49 -14.55 4.61
C ARG A 155 -2.06 -14.85 5.05
N MET A 156 -1.21 -13.83 5.10
CA MET A 156 0.16 -14.00 5.58
C MET A 156 0.18 -14.19 7.10
N PRO A 157 1.03 -15.09 7.62
CA PRO A 157 1.15 -15.28 9.06
C PRO A 157 1.71 -14.03 9.72
N ALA A 158 1.38 -13.85 11.00
CA ALA A 158 1.77 -12.68 11.79
C ALA A 158 3.29 -12.42 11.76
N CYS A 159 4.12 -13.46 11.86
CA CYS A 159 5.57 -13.34 11.82
C CYS A 159 6.10 -12.71 10.52
N MET A 160 5.40 -12.87 9.39
CA MET A 160 5.79 -12.24 8.13
C MET A 160 5.42 -10.75 8.09
N ILE A 161 4.29 -10.38 8.70
CA ILE A 161 3.94 -8.96 8.89
C ILE A 161 4.92 -8.31 9.86
N ASP A 162 5.26 -8.99 10.95
CA ASP A 162 6.26 -8.52 11.92
C ASP A 162 7.64 -8.35 11.27
N SER A 163 8.01 -9.23 10.32
CA SER A 163 9.24 -9.09 9.52
C SER A 163 9.19 -7.85 8.63
N ALA A 164 8.06 -7.56 7.98
CA ALA A 164 7.91 -6.35 7.18
C ALA A 164 8.03 -5.07 8.05
N LEU A 165 7.46 -5.09 9.26
CA LEU A 165 7.62 -4.01 10.24
C LEU A 165 9.08 -3.83 10.70
N ALA A 166 9.79 -4.94 10.93
CA ALA A 166 11.21 -4.89 11.29
C ALA A 166 12.07 -4.31 10.15
N ILE A 167 11.78 -4.70 8.90
CA ILE A 167 12.44 -4.13 7.71
C ILE A 167 12.14 -2.63 7.61
N ALA A 168 10.89 -2.21 7.80
CA ALA A 168 10.51 -0.80 7.76
C ALA A 168 11.25 0.04 8.80
N LYS A 169 11.42 -0.49 10.00
CA LYS A 169 12.15 0.17 11.09
C LYS A 169 13.62 0.48 10.74
N MET A 170 14.25 -0.33 9.89
CA MET A 170 15.65 -0.11 9.47
C MET A 170 15.85 1.23 8.76
N GLY A 171 14.84 1.72 8.03
CA GLY A 171 14.89 2.97 7.26
C GLY A 171 13.87 4.01 7.70
N ASN A 172 13.34 3.91 8.93
CA ASN A 172 12.31 4.82 9.45
C ASN A 172 11.11 4.99 8.50
N ALA A 173 10.70 3.88 7.87
CA ALA A 173 9.60 3.86 6.91
C ALA A 173 8.25 3.62 7.57
N ILE A 174 7.20 4.14 6.93
CA ILE A 174 5.83 3.71 7.20
C ILE A 174 5.54 2.40 6.46
N VAL A 175 4.49 1.69 6.91
CA VAL A 175 4.09 0.40 6.34
C VAL A 175 2.66 0.46 5.86
N PHE A 176 2.42 -0.02 4.65
CA PHE A 176 1.08 -0.33 4.17
C PHE A 176 0.88 -1.84 4.22
N LEU A 177 -0.23 -2.29 4.79
CA LEU A 177 -0.67 -3.66 4.70
C LEU A 177 -1.73 -3.75 3.61
N ASP A 178 -1.40 -4.44 2.52
CA ASP A 178 -2.25 -4.53 1.34
C ASP A 178 -3.12 -5.78 1.34
N LEU A 179 -4.36 -5.64 0.88
CA LEU A 179 -5.37 -6.69 0.86
C LEU A 179 -5.84 -7.00 -0.57
N GLN A 180 -5.44 -8.17 -1.06
CA GLN A 180 -6.02 -8.84 -2.23
C GLN A 180 -7.05 -9.86 -1.74
N VAL A 181 -8.29 -9.41 -1.53
CA VAL A 181 -9.31 -10.16 -0.77
C VAL A 181 -9.84 -11.41 -1.48
N ALA A 182 -9.62 -11.58 -2.78
CA ALA A 182 -10.13 -12.66 -3.62
C ALA A 182 -11.65 -12.85 -3.45
N GLN A 183 -12.11 -14.06 -3.11
CA GLN A 183 -13.53 -14.36 -2.82
C GLN A 183 -13.93 -14.10 -1.35
N SER A 184 -13.03 -13.48 -0.55
CA SER A 184 -13.39 -12.84 0.71
C SER A 184 -13.88 -11.41 0.44
N ASN A 185 -13.84 -10.53 1.43
CA ASN A 185 -14.20 -9.12 1.31
C ASN A 185 -13.47 -8.29 2.37
N VAL A 186 -13.42 -6.97 2.18
CA VAL A 186 -12.75 -6.06 3.11
C VAL A 186 -13.35 -6.08 4.52
N ARG A 187 -14.65 -6.35 4.66
CA ARG A 187 -15.34 -6.39 5.96
C ARG A 187 -14.84 -7.53 6.83
N ASN A 188 -14.41 -8.63 6.19
CA ASN A 188 -13.83 -9.77 6.88
C ASN A 188 -12.32 -9.62 7.09
N GLU A 189 -11.59 -9.02 6.12
CA GLU A 189 -10.13 -9.03 6.14
C GLU A 189 -9.52 -7.85 6.92
N VAL A 190 -10.10 -6.66 6.86
CA VAL A 190 -9.56 -5.47 7.56
C VAL A 190 -9.51 -5.66 9.08
N PRO A 191 -10.56 -6.19 9.76
CA PRO A 191 -10.51 -6.42 11.20
C PRO A 191 -9.40 -7.36 11.66
N LEU A 192 -8.97 -8.31 10.81
CA LEU A 192 -7.87 -9.21 11.15
C LEU A 192 -6.52 -8.50 11.27
N LEU A 193 -6.40 -7.30 10.71
CA LEU A 193 -5.20 -6.47 10.77
C LEU A 193 -5.26 -5.41 11.88
N GLU A 194 -6.33 -5.34 12.68
CA GLU A 194 -6.58 -4.26 13.65
C GLU A 194 -5.39 -4.00 14.57
N LYS A 195 -4.77 -5.06 15.14
CA LYS A 195 -3.62 -4.91 16.04
C LYS A 195 -2.46 -4.15 15.39
N TYR A 196 -2.27 -4.30 14.08
CA TYR A 196 -1.25 -3.61 13.32
C TYR A 196 -1.71 -2.20 12.94
N LEU A 197 -2.97 -2.04 12.52
CA LEU A 197 -3.54 -0.75 12.14
C LEU A 197 -3.62 0.24 13.31
N LYS A 198 -3.58 -0.25 14.56
CA LYS A 198 -3.41 0.58 15.77
C LYS A 198 -2.00 1.14 15.94
N MET A 199 -1.00 0.65 15.20
CA MET A 199 0.35 1.20 15.24
C MET A 199 0.41 2.49 14.41
N PRO A 200 0.99 3.60 14.91
CA PRO A 200 0.97 4.90 14.22
C PRO A 200 1.52 4.85 12.78
N GLN A 201 2.57 4.06 12.55
CA GLN A 201 3.27 3.95 11.28
C GLN A 201 2.64 2.96 10.29
N VAL A 202 1.56 2.27 10.66
CA VAL A 202 0.91 1.25 9.81
C VAL A 202 -0.36 1.80 9.20
N HIS A 203 -0.49 1.65 7.91
CA HIS A 203 -1.57 2.12 7.05
C HIS A 203 -2.17 0.95 6.26
N LEU A 204 -3.19 1.20 5.45
CA LEU A 204 -3.93 0.16 4.72
C LEU A 204 -3.84 0.37 3.20
N GLY A 205 -3.69 -0.73 2.45
CA GLY A 205 -3.92 -0.80 1.02
C GLY A 205 -5.05 -1.78 0.71
N ILE A 206 -5.83 -1.50 -0.32
CA ILE A 206 -6.84 -2.42 -0.87
C ILE A 206 -6.67 -2.51 -2.38
N ASP A 207 -6.78 -3.73 -2.90
CA ASP A 207 -6.57 -4.01 -4.32
C ASP A 207 -7.86 -4.56 -4.96
N PRO A 208 -8.66 -3.68 -5.56
CA PRO A 208 -9.90 -4.07 -6.23
C PRO A 208 -9.72 -5.02 -7.39
N GLU A 209 -8.52 -5.05 -8.03
CA GLU A 209 -8.23 -6.01 -9.12
C GLU A 209 -8.53 -7.44 -8.70
N PHE A 210 -8.26 -7.76 -7.43
CA PHE A 210 -8.44 -9.09 -6.87
C PHE A 210 -9.68 -9.21 -5.96
N SER A 211 -10.62 -8.28 -6.01
CA SER A 211 -11.92 -8.43 -5.33
C SER A 211 -12.89 -9.19 -6.22
N MET A 212 -12.96 -10.51 -6.01
CA MET A 212 -13.71 -11.42 -6.86
C MET A 212 -15.14 -11.57 -6.39
N GLN A 213 -16.08 -11.15 -7.21
CA GLN A 213 -17.51 -11.39 -7.00
C GLN A 213 -17.95 -12.67 -7.73
N GLU A 214 -19.03 -13.31 -7.26
CA GLU A 214 -19.71 -14.40 -7.96
C GLU A 214 -18.84 -15.60 -8.33
N GLY A 215 -17.91 -15.98 -7.45
CA GLY A 215 -17.09 -17.18 -7.62
C GLY A 215 -15.98 -17.06 -8.71
N ASN A 216 -15.74 -15.88 -9.26
CA ASN A 216 -14.64 -15.69 -10.21
C ASN A 216 -13.27 -16.00 -9.56
N ILE A 217 -12.36 -16.53 -10.36
CA ILE A 217 -11.01 -16.90 -9.93
C ILE A 217 -10.06 -15.70 -10.13
N PRO A 218 -9.27 -15.31 -9.10
CA PRO A 218 -8.26 -14.26 -9.24
C PRO A 218 -7.30 -14.51 -10.39
N GLY A 219 -6.94 -13.43 -11.11
CA GLY A 219 -6.05 -13.48 -12.27
C GLY A 219 -6.71 -13.91 -13.58
N ARG A 220 -7.97 -14.39 -13.57
CA ARG A 220 -8.73 -14.68 -14.78
C ARG A 220 -9.66 -13.55 -15.20
N LYS A 221 -10.00 -12.68 -14.27
CA LYS A 221 -10.84 -11.51 -14.47
C LYS A 221 -10.37 -10.41 -13.54
N ILE A 222 -10.46 -9.16 -13.98
CA ILE A 222 -10.25 -8.00 -13.13
C ILE A 222 -11.45 -7.88 -12.18
N GLY A 223 -11.16 -7.74 -10.90
CA GLY A 223 -12.15 -7.62 -9.84
C GLY A 223 -12.78 -6.23 -9.75
N THR A 224 -13.65 -6.07 -8.76
CA THR A 224 -14.41 -4.83 -8.55
C THR A 224 -14.69 -4.64 -7.06
N MET A 225 -14.55 -3.42 -6.57
CA MET A 225 -15.10 -2.94 -5.31
C MET A 225 -16.12 -1.84 -5.58
N ASP A 226 -17.06 -1.68 -4.67
CA ASP A 226 -17.95 -0.53 -4.66
C ASP A 226 -17.43 0.57 -3.73
N ALA A 227 -17.89 1.83 -3.90
CA ALA A 227 -17.57 2.91 -2.97
C ALA A 227 -17.89 2.54 -1.51
N SER A 228 -18.91 1.71 -1.27
CA SER A 228 -19.26 1.22 0.07
C SER A 228 -18.18 0.35 0.71
N ASP A 229 -17.35 -0.34 -0.09
CA ASP A 229 -16.22 -1.12 0.42
C ASP A 229 -15.06 -0.20 0.82
N VAL A 230 -14.80 0.84 0.01
CA VAL A 230 -13.81 1.89 0.33
C VAL A 230 -14.24 2.65 1.58
N ASN A 231 -15.53 3.01 1.67
CA ASN A 231 -16.09 3.70 2.84
C ASN A 231 -15.96 2.85 4.11
N PHE A 232 -16.27 1.56 4.04
CA PHE A 232 -16.05 0.67 5.18
C PHE A 232 -14.60 0.70 5.66
N CYS A 233 -13.62 0.64 4.74
CA CYS A 233 -12.20 0.69 5.10
C CYS A 233 -11.83 2.03 5.74
N SER A 234 -12.29 3.15 5.17
CA SER A 234 -12.00 4.49 5.69
C SER A 234 -12.68 4.75 7.03
N GLU A 235 -13.94 4.34 7.21
CA GLU A 235 -14.65 4.43 8.49
C GLU A 235 -13.99 3.59 9.59
N TYR A 236 -13.55 2.37 9.25
CA TYR A 236 -12.83 1.51 10.18
C TYR A 236 -11.52 2.15 10.64
N LEU A 237 -10.73 2.70 9.72
CA LEU A 237 -9.51 3.43 10.04
C LEU A 237 -9.80 4.70 10.86
N ALA A 238 -10.85 5.47 10.49
CA ALA A 238 -11.24 6.67 11.22
C ALA A 238 -11.64 6.35 12.67
N LYS A 239 -12.36 5.25 12.89
CA LYS A 239 -12.68 4.74 14.23
C LYS A 239 -11.40 4.44 15.01
N LEU A 240 -10.43 3.71 14.43
CA LEU A 240 -9.17 3.39 15.10
C LEU A 240 -8.36 4.64 15.45
N VAL A 241 -8.33 5.63 14.57
CA VAL A 241 -7.66 6.92 14.81
C VAL A 241 -8.27 7.62 16.03
N LYS A 242 -9.59 7.71 16.10
CA LYS A 242 -10.31 8.35 17.23
C LYS A 242 -10.10 7.62 18.55
N GLU A 243 -10.31 6.31 18.55
CA GLU A 243 -10.24 5.48 19.76
C GLU A 243 -8.82 5.38 20.34
N ASN A 244 -7.79 5.45 19.49
CA ASN A 244 -6.39 5.28 19.90
C ASN A 244 -5.56 6.57 19.82
N HIS A 245 -6.19 7.74 19.58
CA HIS A 245 -5.53 9.06 19.48
C HIS A 245 -4.34 9.04 18.48
N LEU A 246 -4.54 8.44 17.32
CA LEU A 246 -3.51 8.31 16.29
C LEU A 246 -3.48 9.54 15.37
N SER A 247 -2.35 9.74 14.70
CA SER A 247 -2.30 10.57 13.49
C SER A 247 -3.16 9.97 12.38
N PRO A 248 -3.62 10.78 11.41
CA PRO A 248 -4.41 10.28 10.29
C PRO A 248 -3.78 9.08 9.60
N LYS A 249 -4.61 8.10 9.26
CA LYS A 249 -4.22 6.96 8.46
C LYS A 249 -4.27 7.28 6.98
N ILE A 250 -3.53 6.50 6.19
CA ILE A 250 -3.58 6.57 4.73
C ILE A 250 -4.22 5.27 4.23
N LEU A 251 -5.18 5.42 3.30
CA LEU A 251 -5.81 4.32 2.58
C LEU A 251 -5.40 4.39 1.11
N ILE A 252 -4.62 3.42 0.64
CA ILE A 252 -4.28 3.27 -0.77
C ILE A 252 -5.34 2.41 -1.45
N VAL A 253 -5.90 2.90 -2.55
CA VAL A 253 -6.87 2.18 -3.38
C VAL A 253 -6.26 2.01 -4.77
N HIS A 254 -5.94 0.79 -5.16
CA HIS A 254 -5.37 0.47 -6.47
C HIS A 254 -6.43 0.58 -7.56
N ARG A 255 -6.07 1.18 -8.70
CA ARG A 255 -7.00 1.35 -9.81
C ARG A 255 -6.29 1.54 -11.15
N PHE A 256 -6.70 0.79 -12.17
CA PHE A 256 -6.26 0.98 -13.56
C PHE A 256 -7.37 0.76 -14.59
N THR A 257 -8.58 0.42 -14.15
CA THR A 257 -9.77 0.39 -15.02
C THR A 257 -10.94 1.08 -14.32
N GLN A 258 -11.93 1.50 -15.11
CA GLN A 258 -13.13 2.12 -14.58
C GLN A 258 -13.93 1.17 -13.68
N GLY A 259 -14.07 -0.09 -14.09
CA GLY A 259 -14.85 -1.10 -13.37
C GLY A 259 -14.25 -1.55 -12.04
N MET A 260 -12.99 -1.25 -11.75
CA MET A 260 -12.37 -1.61 -10.48
C MET A 260 -13.01 -0.92 -9.29
N ILE A 261 -13.46 0.33 -9.46
CA ILE A 261 -14.20 1.06 -8.42
C ILE A 261 -15.52 1.56 -9.01
N ARG A 262 -16.64 1.01 -8.53
CA ARG A 262 -17.97 1.49 -8.88
C ARG A 262 -18.39 2.61 -7.93
N ASN A 263 -19.19 3.53 -8.44
CA ASN A 263 -19.81 4.61 -7.67
C ASN A 263 -18.78 5.50 -6.92
N TYR A 264 -17.59 5.73 -7.50
CA TYR A 264 -16.49 6.45 -6.83
C TYR A 264 -16.90 7.81 -6.25
N LYS A 265 -17.91 8.48 -6.83
CA LYS A 265 -18.47 9.75 -6.33
C LYS A 265 -19.13 9.64 -4.96
N ASN A 266 -19.47 8.41 -4.54
CA ASN A 266 -20.04 8.11 -3.23
C ASN A 266 -18.98 7.79 -2.16
N ILE A 267 -17.69 7.92 -2.50
CA ILE A 267 -16.62 7.78 -1.51
C ILE A 267 -16.68 8.96 -0.55
N VAL A 268 -16.74 8.65 0.74
CA VAL A 268 -16.82 9.62 1.84
C VAL A 268 -15.42 9.89 2.40
N LEU A 269 -15.06 11.16 2.52
CA LEU A 269 -13.78 11.59 3.10
C LEU A 269 -13.94 11.85 4.59
N HIS A 270 -12.91 11.50 5.36
CA HIS A 270 -12.84 11.72 6.81
C HIS A 270 -11.56 12.48 7.19
N PRO A 271 -11.58 13.39 8.17
CA PRO A 271 -10.36 14.08 8.65
C PRO A 271 -9.29 13.11 9.17
N GLU A 272 -9.70 11.95 9.62
CA GLU A 272 -8.86 10.89 10.18
C GLU A 272 -8.17 10.04 9.12
N VAL A 273 -8.60 10.12 7.83
CA VAL A 273 -8.11 9.23 6.78
C VAL A 273 -7.81 9.99 5.50
N GLN A 274 -6.65 9.75 4.94
CA GLN A 274 -6.19 10.30 3.66
C GLN A 274 -6.28 9.20 2.59
N ILE A 275 -7.17 9.37 1.61
CA ILE A 275 -7.40 8.38 0.55
C ILE A 275 -6.52 8.71 -0.66
N VAL A 276 -5.78 7.72 -1.16
CA VAL A 276 -4.97 7.83 -2.37
C VAL A 276 -5.50 6.87 -3.42
N MET A 277 -5.94 7.41 -4.55
CA MET A 277 -6.25 6.61 -5.74
C MET A 277 -4.95 6.35 -6.49
N ASN A 278 -4.45 5.12 -6.41
CA ASN A 278 -3.15 4.74 -6.97
C ASN A 278 -3.31 4.12 -8.36
N MET A 279 -2.81 4.77 -9.40
CA MET A 279 -2.77 4.22 -10.75
C MET A 279 -1.83 3.01 -10.79
N ASP A 280 -2.39 1.81 -10.94
CA ASP A 280 -1.70 0.51 -10.82
C ASP A 280 -1.56 -0.25 -12.16
N GLY A 281 -1.79 0.40 -13.29
CA GLY A 281 -1.59 -0.21 -14.61
C GLY A 281 -0.11 -0.30 -15.00
N TRP A 282 0.32 -1.46 -15.51
CA TRP A 282 1.64 -1.59 -16.14
C TRP A 282 1.57 -1.39 -17.65
N GLY A 283 2.69 -1.00 -18.26
CA GLY A 283 2.81 -0.82 -19.70
C GLY A 283 3.72 0.32 -20.10
N GLU A 284 3.74 0.61 -21.40
CA GLU A 284 4.49 1.71 -21.96
C GLU A 284 3.96 3.07 -21.47
N PRO A 285 4.78 4.13 -21.55
CA PRO A 285 4.43 5.48 -21.05
C PRO A 285 3.10 6.00 -21.53
N THR A 286 2.77 5.86 -22.81
CA THR A 286 1.52 6.38 -23.40
C THR A 286 0.29 5.73 -22.79
N LEU A 287 0.32 4.40 -22.61
CA LEU A 287 -0.77 3.67 -21.96
C LEU A 287 -0.94 4.12 -20.51
N LYS A 288 0.16 4.26 -19.77
CA LYS A 288 0.13 4.68 -18.36
C LYS A 288 -0.39 6.11 -18.20
N TYR A 289 -0.01 7.04 -19.06
CA TYR A 289 -0.58 8.40 -19.08
C TYR A 289 -2.08 8.39 -19.39
N SER A 290 -2.51 7.59 -20.37
CA SER A 290 -3.92 7.45 -20.73
C SER A 290 -4.74 6.87 -19.57
N THR A 291 -4.20 5.85 -18.90
CA THR A 291 -4.83 5.21 -17.73
C THR A 291 -4.94 6.19 -16.57
N TYR A 292 -3.86 6.92 -16.26
CA TYR A 292 -3.87 7.95 -15.21
C TYR A 292 -4.89 9.04 -15.50
N LYS A 293 -4.93 9.54 -16.75
CA LYS A 293 -5.89 10.56 -17.15
C LYS A 293 -7.33 10.09 -16.95
N ARG A 294 -7.69 8.91 -17.47
CA ARG A 294 -9.07 8.43 -17.48
C ARG A 294 -9.61 8.04 -16.11
N TYR A 295 -8.80 7.39 -15.29
CA TYR A 295 -9.30 6.72 -14.08
C TYR A 295 -8.83 7.36 -12.77
N ILE A 296 -7.90 8.30 -12.87
CA ILE A 296 -7.39 9.04 -11.69
C ILE A 296 -7.70 10.51 -11.81
N TYR A 297 -7.31 11.17 -12.92
CA TYR A 297 -7.52 12.59 -13.13
C TYR A 297 -9.00 12.95 -13.33
N GLU A 298 -9.69 12.25 -14.25
CA GLU A 298 -11.10 12.52 -14.61
C GLU A 298 -12.09 12.02 -13.55
N GLU A 299 -11.62 11.19 -12.60
CA GLU A 299 -12.43 10.65 -11.50
C GLU A 299 -11.81 11.00 -10.14
N PRO A 300 -11.80 12.30 -9.76
CA PRO A 300 -11.11 12.77 -8.56
C PRO A 300 -11.75 12.27 -7.26
N VAL A 301 -10.89 11.86 -6.30
CA VAL A 301 -11.31 11.51 -4.94
C VAL A 301 -10.61 12.43 -3.93
N GLN A 302 -9.34 12.20 -3.59
CA GLN A 302 -8.61 13.04 -2.65
C GLN A 302 -7.15 13.25 -3.04
N PHE A 303 -6.33 12.21 -3.02
CA PHE A 303 -4.94 12.24 -3.45
C PHE A 303 -4.70 11.22 -4.55
N THR A 304 -3.60 11.38 -5.27
CA THR A 304 -3.25 10.47 -6.37
C THR A 304 -1.92 9.79 -6.14
N GLY A 305 -1.84 8.55 -6.62
CA GLY A 305 -0.62 7.76 -6.65
C GLY A 305 -0.31 7.22 -8.04
N PHE A 306 0.91 6.74 -8.21
CA PHE A 306 1.38 6.17 -9.46
C PHE A 306 2.32 4.99 -9.20
N LYS A 307 2.02 3.84 -9.80
CA LYS A 307 2.84 2.63 -9.70
C LYS A 307 3.74 2.47 -10.91
N LEU A 308 4.98 2.09 -10.66
CA LEU A 308 6.03 1.84 -11.63
C LEU A 308 6.50 0.39 -11.51
N PHE A 309 6.69 -0.28 -12.65
CA PHE A 309 7.05 -1.68 -12.69
C PHE A 309 8.41 -1.86 -13.37
N TYR A 310 9.44 -2.21 -12.61
CA TYR A 310 10.80 -2.36 -13.12
C TYR A 310 10.94 -3.32 -14.32
N LYS A 311 10.10 -4.35 -14.37
CA LYS A 311 10.13 -5.37 -15.42
C LYS A 311 9.00 -5.19 -16.44
N ASN A 312 7.80 -4.92 -15.98
CA ASN A 312 6.62 -4.96 -16.84
C ASN A 312 6.49 -3.70 -17.71
N ASP A 313 6.88 -2.53 -17.22
CA ASP A 313 6.85 -1.29 -18.00
C ASP A 313 7.87 -1.29 -19.17
N LEU A 314 8.85 -2.21 -19.12
CA LEU A 314 9.86 -2.37 -20.17
C LEU A 314 9.47 -3.36 -21.28
N LYS A 315 8.32 -4.04 -21.18
CA LYS A 315 7.95 -5.11 -22.13
C LYS A 315 7.60 -4.63 -23.53
N LYS A 316 7.16 -3.38 -23.64
CA LYS A 316 6.76 -2.79 -24.94
C LYS A 316 7.58 -1.53 -25.26
N PRO A 317 7.75 -1.19 -26.55
CA PRO A 317 8.40 0.05 -26.94
C PRO A 317 7.75 1.26 -26.24
N PRO A 318 8.53 2.26 -25.79
CA PRO A 318 9.97 2.46 -26.01
C PRO A 318 10.89 1.74 -25.02
N HIS A 319 10.43 0.66 -24.34
CA HIS A 319 11.20 -0.15 -23.39
C HIS A 319 11.83 0.68 -22.26
N ARG A 320 11.11 1.67 -21.77
CA ARG A 320 11.53 2.51 -20.64
C ARG A 320 10.44 2.67 -19.61
N MET A 321 10.84 2.73 -18.37
CA MET A 321 10.00 3.13 -17.26
C MET A 321 9.90 4.67 -17.21
N LEU A 322 8.77 5.21 -16.71
CA LEU A 322 8.65 6.63 -16.42
C LEU A 322 9.55 7.03 -15.24
N THR A 323 10.11 8.22 -15.34
CA THR A 323 11.02 8.79 -14.34
C THR A 323 10.32 9.81 -13.44
N PRO A 324 10.90 10.20 -12.29
CA PRO A 324 10.36 11.30 -11.49
C PRO A 324 10.05 12.57 -12.28
N PRO A 325 10.94 13.10 -13.16
CA PRO A 325 10.63 14.25 -14.01
C PRO A 325 9.44 14.04 -14.96
N ASP A 326 9.20 12.79 -15.42
CA ASP A 326 8.02 12.48 -16.25
C ASP A 326 6.73 12.60 -15.43
N LEU A 327 6.73 12.07 -14.21
CA LEU A 327 5.56 12.09 -13.33
C LEU A 327 5.26 13.48 -12.76
N MET A 328 6.26 14.32 -12.59
CA MET A 328 6.07 15.73 -12.17
C MET A 328 5.34 16.58 -13.21
N LYS A 329 5.21 16.11 -14.46
CA LYS A 329 4.40 16.77 -15.50
C LYS A 329 2.92 16.44 -15.44
N LEU A 330 2.53 15.43 -14.65
CA LEU A 330 1.14 15.01 -14.51
C LEU A 330 0.29 16.08 -13.80
N LYS A 331 -1.01 16.04 -14.05
CA LYS A 331 -2.04 16.83 -13.39
C LYS A 331 -3.11 15.89 -12.85
N PRO A 332 -3.31 15.86 -11.51
CA PRO A 332 -2.38 16.37 -10.50
C PRO A 332 -1.08 15.58 -10.45
N GLN A 333 -0.07 16.13 -9.80
CA GLN A 333 1.15 15.38 -9.52
C GLN A 333 0.87 14.27 -8.50
N PRO A 334 1.31 13.02 -8.74
CA PRO A 334 1.12 11.97 -7.77
C PRO A 334 1.97 12.20 -6.52
N ILE A 335 1.35 12.06 -5.35
CA ILE A 335 2.01 12.24 -4.04
C ILE A 335 2.40 10.90 -3.40
N TYR A 336 1.90 9.79 -3.93
CA TYR A 336 2.27 8.42 -3.58
C TYR A 336 2.87 7.73 -4.81
N ILE A 337 4.09 7.22 -4.67
CA ILE A 337 4.80 6.53 -5.75
C ILE A 337 5.12 5.12 -5.27
N GLN A 338 4.74 4.13 -6.07
CA GLN A 338 4.95 2.72 -5.75
C GLN A 338 5.81 2.05 -6.81
N TYR A 339 6.86 1.38 -6.41
CA TYR A 339 7.73 0.57 -7.28
C TYR A 339 7.51 -0.92 -7.02
N GLN A 340 7.38 -1.69 -8.12
CA GLN A 340 7.22 -3.14 -8.09
C GLN A 340 8.20 -3.85 -9.04
#